data_0f89097352c2908bb6bbe6f9dd46101b
#
_entry.id   0f89097352c2908bb6bbe6f9dd46101b
#
_cell.length_a   1.000
_cell.length_b   1.000
_cell.length_c   1.000
_cell.angle_alpha   90.00
_cell.angle_beta   90.00
_cell.angle_gamma   90.00
#
_symmetry.space_group_name_H-M   'P 1'
#
loop_
_entity.id
_entity.type
_entity.pdbx_description
1 polymer ?
#
loop_
_entity_poly.entity_id
_entity_poly.type
_entity_poly.pdbx_seq_one_letter_code
_entity_poly.pdbx_strand_id
1 'polypeptide(L)'
;MAKRTVITGGPGTGKTALVTELEKQGHYCYHEIIRQMTLQAKKEGNQAMVNPLAFVKDPLAFNRMLLQARIAQFEDASQLQVSSVFYDRGIPDVLAYMDYFEQGYDSEFTQPSQNLRYDAVLLLPPWEAIYQQDNERLESFDQACEIHDILESCYRQYGYEVVAIKPGTLKQRVNEVLDILAQAE
;
A
#
# COMPACT_ATOMS: atom_id res chain seq x y z
N MET A 1 4.43 21.78 2.54
CA MET A 1 3.70 20.57 2.96
C MET A 1 4.62 19.38 2.78
N ALA A 2 4.46 18.31 3.59
CA ALA A 2 5.24 17.10 3.43
C ALA A 2 4.97 16.45 2.06
N LYS A 3 6.03 15.99 1.38
CA LYS A 3 5.92 15.22 0.13
C LYS A 3 5.34 13.83 0.44
N ARG A 4 4.22 13.50 -0.16
CA ARG A 4 3.47 12.26 0.08
C ARG A 4 3.83 11.20 -0.96
N THR A 5 4.49 10.13 -0.55
CA THR A 5 4.96 9.07 -1.44
C THR A 5 4.30 7.74 -1.09
N VAL A 6 3.59 7.16 -2.05
CA VAL A 6 3.03 5.82 -1.91
C VAL A 6 4.06 4.77 -2.33
N ILE A 7 4.20 3.74 -1.52
CA ILE A 7 4.91 2.51 -1.85
C ILE A 7 3.84 1.41 -1.98
N THR A 8 3.59 0.94 -3.21
CA THR A 8 2.60 -0.09 -3.50
C THR A 8 3.20 -1.27 -4.25
N GLY A 9 2.40 -2.29 -4.51
CA GLY A 9 2.77 -3.53 -5.20
C GLY A 9 1.98 -4.72 -4.69
N GLY A 10 1.98 -5.81 -5.42
CA GLY A 10 1.33 -7.06 -5.05
C GLY A 10 1.84 -7.67 -3.74
N PRO A 11 1.23 -8.76 -3.26
CA PRO A 11 1.73 -9.50 -2.12
C PRO A 11 3.15 -10.02 -2.38
N GLY A 12 3.96 -10.20 -1.34
CA GLY A 12 5.31 -10.77 -1.46
C GLY A 12 6.40 -9.90 -2.07
N THR A 13 6.12 -8.65 -2.49
CA THR A 13 7.09 -7.77 -3.17
C THR A 13 8.11 -7.10 -2.23
N GLY A 14 7.98 -7.26 -0.92
CA GLY A 14 8.90 -6.70 0.08
C GLY A 14 8.62 -5.27 0.50
N LYS A 15 7.40 -4.73 0.28
CA LYS A 15 6.98 -3.39 0.72
C LYS A 15 7.26 -3.13 2.18
N THR A 16 6.78 -3.99 3.06
CA THR A 16 6.91 -3.82 4.51
C THR A 16 8.37 -3.72 4.95
N ALA A 17 9.26 -4.53 4.35
CA ALA A 17 10.69 -4.45 4.66
C ALA A 17 11.26 -3.09 4.24
N LEU A 18 10.87 -2.60 3.06
CA LEU A 18 11.29 -1.30 2.53
C LEU A 18 10.79 -0.15 3.42
N VAL A 19 9.51 -0.13 3.75
CA VAL A 19 8.89 0.90 4.61
C VAL A 19 9.51 0.89 6.01
N THR A 20 9.72 -0.29 6.60
CA THR A 20 10.38 -0.42 7.91
C THR A 20 11.82 0.10 7.89
N GLU A 21 12.53 -0.09 6.78
CA GLU A 21 13.91 0.39 6.67
C GLU A 21 13.97 1.91 6.48
N LEU A 22 13.04 2.50 5.73
CA LEU A 22 12.88 3.95 5.63
C LEU A 22 12.56 4.59 6.99
N GLU A 23 11.67 3.95 7.77
CA GLU A 23 11.35 4.40 9.13
C GLU A 23 12.57 4.37 10.06
N LYS A 24 13.40 3.31 10.02
CA LYS A 24 14.66 3.23 10.77
C LYS A 24 15.66 4.33 10.40
N GLN A 25 15.61 4.81 9.15
CA GLN A 25 16.42 5.93 8.68
C GLN A 25 15.85 7.31 9.05
N GLY A 26 14.75 7.34 9.82
CA GLY A 26 14.14 8.55 10.35
C GLY A 26 13.05 9.17 9.49
N HIS A 27 12.59 8.48 8.45
CA HIS A 27 11.45 8.93 7.65
C HIS A 27 10.13 8.62 8.35
N TYR A 28 9.14 9.48 8.19
CA TYR A 28 7.79 9.21 8.69
C TYR A 28 7.06 8.24 7.75
N CYS A 29 6.52 7.14 8.31
CA CYS A 29 5.89 6.08 7.54
C CYS A 29 4.52 5.71 8.13
N TYR A 30 3.49 5.67 7.28
CA TYR A 30 2.23 5.02 7.58
C TYR A 30 2.29 3.56 7.13
N HIS A 31 2.18 2.65 8.10
CA HIS A 31 2.20 1.21 7.85
C HIS A 31 0.86 0.70 7.32
N GLU A 32 0.89 -0.48 6.72
CA GLU A 32 -0.26 -1.16 6.14
C GLU A 32 -1.36 -1.41 7.20
N ILE A 33 -2.58 -0.95 6.91
CA ILE A 33 -3.70 -0.88 7.85
C ILE A 33 -4.15 -2.27 8.29
N ILE A 34 -4.29 -3.22 7.35
CA ILE A 34 -4.75 -4.58 7.65
C ILE A 34 -3.81 -5.26 8.65
N ARG A 35 -2.50 -5.07 8.46
CA ARG A 35 -1.49 -5.62 9.37
C ARG A 35 -1.56 -4.99 10.75
N GLN A 36 -1.76 -3.69 10.85
CA GLN A 36 -1.95 -3.00 12.13
C GLN A 36 -3.17 -3.52 12.87
N MET A 37 -4.29 -3.68 12.17
CA MET A 37 -5.53 -4.24 12.73
C MET A 37 -5.33 -5.68 13.22
N THR A 38 -4.64 -6.51 12.45
CA THR A 38 -4.33 -7.91 12.83
C THR A 38 -3.46 -7.96 14.08
N LEU A 39 -2.44 -7.11 14.17
CA LEU A 39 -1.56 -7.02 15.34
C LEU A 39 -2.31 -6.54 16.59
N GLN A 40 -3.22 -5.58 16.43
CA GLN A 40 -4.04 -5.09 17.52
C GLN A 40 -5.01 -6.17 18.02
N ALA A 41 -5.71 -6.86 17.11
CA ALA A 41 -6.61 -7.96 17.47
C ALA A 41 -5.88 -9.11 18.19
N LYS A 42 -4.66 -9.44 17.77
CA LYS A 42 -3.80 -10.42 18.48
C LYS A 42 -3.42 -9.96 19.89
N LYS A 43 -3.12 -8.68 20.11
CA LYS A 43 -2.82 -8.12 21.44
C LYS A 43 -4.02 -8.14 22.36
N GLU A 44 -5.23 -7.97 21.83
CA GLU A 44 -6.50 -8.01 22.55
C GLU A 44 -7.00 -9.44 22.82
N GLY A 45 -6.20 -10.48 22.50
CA GLY A 45 -6.51 -11.88 22.78
C GLY A 45 -7.47 -12.55 21.79
N ASN A 46 -7.76 -11.90 20.68
CA ASN A 46 -8.64 -12.41 19.62
C ASN A 46 -7.83 -13.26 18.64
N GLN A 47 -7.56 -14.54 19.01
CA GLN A 47 -6.76 -15.48 18.20
C GLN A 47 -7.38 -15.84 16.84
N ALA A 48 -8.66 -15.49 16.59
CA ALA A 48 -9.40 -15.86 15.38
C ALA A 48 -9.08 -14.97 14.16
N MET A 49 -8.34 -13.87 14.31
CA MET A 49 -8.01 -12.95 13.20
C MET A 49 -6.63 -13.24 12.63
N VAL A 50 -6.43 -14.42 12.04
CA VAL A 50 -5.18 -14.74 11.32
C VAL A 50 -5.14 -14.05 9.94
N ASN A 51 -6.29 -13.87 9.31
CA ASN A 51 -6.45 -13.06 8.09
C ASN A 51 -7.83 -12.39 8.12
N PRO A 52 -7.93 -11.06 8.30
CA PRO A 52 -9.21 -10.35 8.28
C PRO A 52 -10.02 -10.60 7.00
N LEU A 53 -9.35 -10.76 5.85
CA LEU A 53 -9.99 -10.98 4.55
C LEU A 53 -10.73 -12.33 4.47
N ALA A 54 -10.24 -13.38 5.14
CA ALA A 54 -10.87 -14.70 5.12
C ALA A 54 -12.19 -14.77 5.91
N PHE A 55 -12.47 -13.80 6.79
CA PHE A 55 -13.62 -13.80 7.68
C PHE A 55 -14.55 -12.61 7.48
N VAL A 56 -14.36 -11.83 6.42
CA VAL A 56 -15.18 -10.65 6.14
C VAL A 56 -16.55 -11.09 5.65
N LYS A 57 -17.57 -10.90 6.50
CA LYS A 57 -18.98 -11.18 6.15
C LYS A 57 -19.55 -10.15 5.17
N ASP A 58 -19.02 -8.94 5.17
CA ASP A 58 -19.41 -7.84 4.29
C ASP A 58 -18.16 -7.21 3.67
N PRO A 59 -17.74 -7.66 2.47
CA PRO A 59 -16.55 -7.14 1.78
C PRO A 59 -16.65 -5.65 1.48
N LEU A 60 -17.84 -5.11 1.19
CA LEU A 60 -18.01 -3.70 0.89
C LEU A 60 -17.80 -2.83 2.13
N ALA A 61 -18.37 -3.24 3.28
CA ALA A 61 -18.14 -2.55 4.55
C ALA A 61 -16.66 -2.57 4.96
N PHE A 62 -15.97 -3.70 4.73
CA PHE A 62 -14.53 -3.81 4.98
C PHE A 62 -13.72 -2.87 4.10
N ASN A 63 -13.97 -2.83 2.80
CA ASN A 63 -13.28 -1.91 1.89
C ASN A 63 -13.57 -0.45 2.20
N ARG A 64 -14.81 -0.12 2.63
CA ARG A 64 -15.15 1.22 3.12
C ARG A 64 -14.33 1.60 4.36
N MET A 65 -14.17 0.68 5.30
CA MET A 65 -13.34 0.91 6.48
C MET A 65 -11.86 1.13 6.09
N LEU A 66 -11.31 0.34 5.18
CA LEU A 66 -9.94 0.53 4.66
C LEU A 66 -9.78 1.88 3.98
N LEU A 67 -10.76 2.27 3.14
CA LEU A 67 -10.76 3.57 2.47
C LEU A 67 -10.72 4.71 3.49
N GLN A 68 -11.60 4.69 4.48
CA GLN A 68 -11.65 5.72 5.53
C GLN A 68 -10.34 5.79 6.33
N ALA A 69 -9.74 4.66 6.66
CA ALA A 69 -8.46 4.63 7.36
C ALA A 69 -7.32 5.22 6.51
N ARG A 70 -7.29 4.99 5.19
CA ARG A 70 -6.30 5.61 4.29
C ARG A 70 -6.52 7.09 4.10
N ILE A 71 -7.77 7.54 4.04
CA ILE A 71 -8.13 8.97 4.03
C ILE A 71 -7.61 9.62 5.31
N ALA A 72 -7.87 9.03 6.46
CA ALA A 72 -7.39 9.54 7.74
C ALA A 72 -5.85 9.66 7.80
N GLN A 73 -5.10 8.67 7.32
CA GLN A 73 -3.64 8.76 7.19
C GLN A 73 -3.21 9.90 6.28
N PHE A 74 -3.90 10.09 5.16
CA PHE A 74 -3.61 11.17 4.21
C PHE A 74 -3.84 12.56 4.84
N GLU A 75 -4.94 12.74 5.56
CA GLU A 75 -5.30 13.99 6.23
C GLU A 75 -4.39 14.28 7.42
N ASP A 76 -4.07 13.29 8.24
CA ASP A 76 -3.18 13.40 9.38
C ASP A 76 -1.78 13.87 8.96
N ALA A 77 -1.29 13.43 7.81
CA ALA A 77 -0.01 13.88 7.27
C ALA A 77 0.08 15.39 7.04
N SER A 78 -1.06 16.08 6.93
CA SER A 78 -1.10 17.54 6.79
C SER A 78 -0.70 18.28 8.09
N GLN A 79 -0.77 17.61 9.21
CA GLN A 79 -0.40 18.15 10.54
C GLN A 79 1.07 17.90 10.89
N LEU A 80 1.76 17.06 10.11
CA LEU A 80 3.14 16.68 10.40
C LEU A 80 4.12 17.78 9.95
N GLN A 81 5.12 18.04 10.79
CA GLN A 81 6.23 18.95 10.48
C GLN A 81 7.44 18.15 9.96
N VAL A 82 7.25 17.46 8.85
CA VAL A 82 8.29 16.65 8.19
C VAL A 82 8.38 17.00 6.71
N SER A 83 9.52 16.72 6.07
CA SER A 83 9.72 16.99 4.64
C SER A 83 9.03 15.97 3.75
N SER A 84 8.98 14.69 4.18
CA SER A 84 8.39 13.60 3.41
C SER A 84 7.67 12.60 4.30
N VAL A 85 6.65 11.96 3.73
CA VAL A 85 5.85 10.91 4.36
C VAL A 85 5.67 9.77 3.38
N PHE A 86 5.93 8.55 3.84
CA PHE A 86 5.71 7.32 3.07
C PHE A 86 4.46 6.60 3.53
N TYR A 87 3.74 6.00 2.57
CA TYR A 87 2.54 5.21 2.83
C TYR A 87 2.74 3.80 2.31
N ASP A 88 2.62 2.79 3.18
CA ASP A 88 2.48 1.39 2.75
C ASP A 88 1.07 1.19 2.22
N ARG A 89 0.92 1.34 0.92
CA ARG A 89 -0.30 1.46 0.11
C ARG A 89 -1.01 2.82 0.21
N GLY A 90 -1.67 3.21 -0.87
CA GLY A 90 -2.45 4.44 -0.99
C GLY A 90 -3.95 4.20 -1.11
N ILE A 91 -4.70 5.28 -1.26
CA ILE A 91 -6.15 5.25 -1.46
C ILE A 91 -6.54 4.43 -2.71
N PRO A 92 -5.87 4.58 -3.89
CA PRO A 92 -6.20 3.78 -5.07
C PRO A 92 -5.98 2.27 -4.92
N ASP A 93 -5.16 1.81 -3.96
CA ASP A 93 -5.02 0.37 -3.69
C ASP A 93 -6.35 -0.29 -3.32
N VAL A 94 -7.25 0.43 -2.63
CA VAL A 94 -8.58 -0.11 -2.27
C VAL A 94 -9.37 -0.46 -3.54
N LEU A 95 -9.39 0.47 -4.50
CA LEU A 95 -10.09 0.28 -5.77
C LEU A 95 -9.45 -0.84 -6.60
N ALA A 96 -8.12 -0.87 -6.68
CA ALA A 96 -7.40 -1.92 -7.41
C ALA A 96 -7.73 -3.33 -6.88
N TYR A 97 -7.83 -3.49 -5.55
CA TYR A 97 -8.24 -4.77 -4.97
C TYR A 97 -9.73 -5.06 -5.16
N MET A 98 -10.60 -4.05 -5.17
CA MET A 98 -12.01 -4.23 -5.51
C MET A 98 -12.16 -4.67 -6.96
N ASP A 99 -11.39 -4.08 -7.89
CA ASP A 99 -11.36 -4.48 -9.31
C ASP A 99 -10.85 -5.92 -9.47
N TYR A 100 -9.78 -6.31 -8.76
CA TYR A 100 -9.25 -7.67 -8.77
C TYR A 100 -10.29 -8.71 -8.32
N PHE A 101 -11.12 -8.38 -7.33
CA PHE A 101 -12.19 -9.25 -6.85
C PHE A 101 -13.53 -9.03 -7.56
N GLU A 102 -13.55 -8.30 -8.68
CA GLU A 102 -14.76 -7.99 -9.46
C GLU A 102 -15.88 -7.37 -8.61
N GLN A 103 -15.51 -6.64 -7.56
CA GLN A 103 -16.45 -6.01 -6.64
C GLN A 103 -16.86 -4.63 -7.15
N GLY A 104 -18.15 -4.44 -7.40
CA GLY A 104 -18.69 -3.13 -7.79
C GLY A 104 -18.61 -2.10 -6.66
N TYR A 105 -18.37 -0.84 -7.04
CA TYR A 105 -18.33 0.30 -6.11
C TYR A 105 -18.91 1.56 -6.78
N ASP A 106 -19.28 2.51 -5.96
CA ASP A 106 -19.85 3.79 -6.39
C ASP A 106 -18.87 4.96 -6.22
N SER A 107 -19.38 6.20 -6.37
CA SER A 107 -18.59 7.41 -6.27
C SER A 107 -17.97 7.66 -4.88
N GLU A 108 -18.50 7.07 -3.81
CA GLU A 108 -17.91 7.14 -2.48
C GLU A 108 -16.45 6.62 -2.48
N PHE A 109 -16.19 5.58 -3.28
CA PHE A 109 -14.86 4.99 -3.40
C PHE A 109 -13.95 5.74 -4.39
N THR A 110 -14.50 6.27 -5.48
CA THR A 110 -13.69 6.89 -6.54
C THR A 110 -13.30 8.33 -6.23
N GLN A 111 -14.18 9.12 -5.59
CA GLN A 111 -13.93 10.53 -5.29
C GLN A 111 -12.67 10.78 -4.45
N PRO A 112 -12.36 10.01 -3.39
CA PRO A 112 -11.12 10.21 -2.63
C PRO A 112 -9.86 10.03 -3.48
N SER A 113 -9.84 9.05 -4.40
CA SER A 113 -8.71 8.82 -5.31
C SER A 113 -8.51 9.96 -6.31
N GLN A 114 -9.58 10.68 -6.66
CA GLN A 114 -9.52 11.86 -7.52
C GLN A 114 -9.05 13.12 -6.79
N ASN A 115 -9.52 13.30 -5.55
CA ASN A 115 -9.36 14.56 -4.82
C ASN A 115 -8.13 14.59 -3.91
N LEU A 116 -7.72 13.45 -3.34
CA LEU A 116 -6.60 13.33 -2.41
C LEU A 116 -5.37 12.79 -3.15
N ARG A 117 -4.48 13.73 -3.53
CA ARG A 117 -3.37 13.44 -4.44
C ARG A 117 -2.06 13.21 -3.70
N TYR A 118 -1.42 12.08 -3.97
CA TYR A 118 -0.03 11.81 -3.59
C TYR A 118 0.92 12.47 -4.59
N ASP A 119 2.13 12.80 -4.14
CA ASP A 119 3.15 13.46 -4.97
C ASP A 119 3.94 12.44 -5.82
N ALA A 120 4.10 11.21 -5.32
CA ALA A 120 4.79 10.13 -6.03
C ALA A 120 4.17 8.76 -5.73
N VAL A 121 4.22 7.87 -6.72
CA VAL A 121 3.78 6.48 -6.62
C VAL A 121 4.91 5.56 -7.05
N LEU A 122 5.41 4.76 -6.11
CA LEU A 122 6.48 3.80 -6.30
C LEU A 122 5.89 2.39 -6.26
N LEU A 123 6.04 1.65 -7.33
CA LEU A 123 5.47 0.32 -7.50
C LEU A 123 6.57 -0.74 -7.43
N LEU A 124 6.47 -1.66 -6.48
CA LEU A 124 7.37 -2.80 -6.36
C LEU A 124 6.85 -3.96 -7.23
N PRO A 125 7.61 -4.38 -8.24
CA PRO A 125 7.19 -5.47 -9.11
C PRO A 125 7.20 -6.82 -8.37
N PRO A 126 6.43 -7.81 -8.83
CA PRO A 126 6.55 -9.19 -8.39
C PRO A 126 7.99 -9.66 -8.57
N TRP A 127 8.51 -10.38 -7.58
CA TRP A 127 9.88 -10.88 -7.62
C TRP A 127 9.91 -12.31 -7.07
N GLU A 128 9.98 -13.28 -7.96
CA GLU A 128 9.89 -14.69 -7.63
C GLU A 128 10.95 -15.16 -6.62
N ALA A 129 12.18 -14.60 -6.72
CA ALA A 129 13.29 -14.99 -5.84
C ALA A 129 13.05 -14.69 -4.35
N ILE A 130 12.18 -13.75 -4.01
CA ILE A 130 11.83 -13.41 -2.62
C ILE A 130 10.38 -13.77 -2.27
N TYR A 131 9.62 -14.23 -3.25
CA TYR A 131 8.22 -14.59 -3.04
C TYR A 131 8.14 -15.81 -2.11
N GLN A 132 7.42 -15.66 -1.01
CA GLN A 132 7.13 -16.74 -0.08
C GLN A 132 5.64 -16.74 0.22
N GLN A 133 5.01 -17.88 0.01
CA GLN A 133 3.65 -18.11 0.46
C GLN A 133 3.70 -18.47 1.96
N ASP A 134 2.97 -17.76 2.78
CA ASP A 134 2.87 -17.98 4.22
C ASP A 134 1.41 -17.81 4.70
N ASN A 135 1.16 -17.94 6.00
CA ASN A 135 -0.19 -17.82 6.56
C ASN A 135 -0.81 -16.42 6.42
N GLU A 136 -0.03 -15.42 6.02
CA GLU A 136 -0.49 -14.03 5.80
C GLU A 136 -0.62 -13.71 4.29
N ARG A 137 -0.12 -14.60 3.41
CA ARG A 137 -0.09 -14.46 1.95
C ARG A 137 -0.65 -15.71 1.31
N LEU A 138 -1.93 -15.65 0.98
CA LEU A 138 -2.68 -16.78 0.41
C LEU A 138 -2.59 -16.80 -1.12
N GLU A 139 -2.27 -15.66 -1.75
CA GLU A 139 -2.18 -15.51 -3.20
C GLU A 139 -0.99 -16.29 -3.75
N SER A 140 -1.14 -16.86 -4.93
CA SER A 140 -0.05 -17.44 -5.71
C SER A 140 0.84 -16.35 -6.34
N PHE A 141 2.01 -16.72 -6.86
CA PHE A 141 2.86 -15.78 -7.59
C PHE A 141 2.17 -15.22 -8.84
N ASP A 142 1.39 -16.03 -9.56
CA ASP A 142 0.61 -15.59 -10.72
C ASP A 142 -0.44 -14.57 -10.32
N GLN A 143 -1.15 -14.79 -9.21
CA GLN A 143 -2.08 -13.82 -8.65
C GLN A 143 -1.38 -12.52 -8.21
N ALA A 144 -0.16 -12.62 -7.67
CA ALA A 144 0.63 -11.43 -7.34
C ALA A 144 1.00 -10.62 -8.58
N CYS A 145 1.23 -11.26 -9.72
CA CYS A 145 1.45 -10.60 -11.02
C CYS A 145 0.17 -9.92 -11.52
N GLU A 146 -0.98 -10.60 -11.48
CA GLU A 146 -2.27 -10.02 -11.85
C GLU A 146 -2.61 -8.78 -10.99
N ILE A 147 -2.44 -8.88 -9.69
CA ILE A 147 -2.65 -7.76 -8.77
C ILE A 147 -1.70 -6.60 -9.09
N HIS A 148 -0.45 -6.88 -9.46
CA HIS A 148 0.51 -5.85 -9.85
C HIS A 148 0.02 -5.06 -11.05
N ASP A 149 -0.44 -5.73 -12.10
CA ASP A 149 -0.91 -5.10 -13.33
C ASP A 149 -2.17 -4.24 -13.08
N ILE A 150 -3.08 -4.73 -12.24
CA ILE A 150 -4.28 -4.00 -11.83
C ILE A 150 -3.92 -2.76 -11.00
N LEU A 151 -2.97 -2.88 -10.06
CA LEU A 151 -2.48 -1.74 -9.27
C LEU A 151 -1.87 -0.66 -10.18
N GLU A 152 -0.98 -1.04 -11.10
CA GLU A 152 -0.38 -0.11 -12.05
C GLU A 152 -1.44 0.60 -12.89
N SER A 153 -2.37 -0.18 -13.45
CA SER A 153 -3.48 0.34 -14.27
C SER A 153 -4.36 1.31 -13.47
N CYS A 154 -4.74 0.94 -12.25
CA CYS A 154 -5.56 1.77 -11.38
C CYS A 154 -4.89 3.12 -11.07
N TYR A 155 -3.62 3.12 -10.66
CA TYR A 155 -2.91 4.38 -10.41
C TYR A 155 -2.79 5.24 -11.66
N ARG A 156 -2.47 4.65 -12.83
CA ARG A 156 -2.43 5.37 -14.11
C ARG A 156 -3.78 5.96 -14.51
N GLN A 157 -4.88 5.25 -14.27
CA GLN A 157 -6.24 5.74 -14.51
C GLN A 157 -6.54 7.02 -13.71
N TYR A 158 -6.00 7.12 -12.50
CA TYR A 158 -6.08 8.33 -11.68
C TYR A 158 -5.01 9.37 -12.00
N GLY A 159 -4.29 9.22 -13.12
CA GLY A 159 -3.34 10.21 -13.64
C GLY A 159 -2.02 10.27 -12.88
N TYR A 160 -1.60 9.19 -12.24
CA TYR A 160 -0.27 9.10 -11.65
C TYR A 160 0.75 8.60 -12.67
N GLU A 161 1.95 9.16 -12.62
CA GLU A 161 3.14 8.50 -13.12
C GLU A 161 3.55 7.44 -12.10
N VAL A 162 3.60 6.18 -12.54
CA VAL A 162 3.97 5.04 -11.68
C VAL A 162 5.41 4.67 -11.96
N VAL A 163 6.27 4.81 -10.94
CA VAL A 163 7.69 4.51 -11.03
C VAL A 163 7.96 3.13 -10.45
N ALA A 164 8.48 2.21 -11.26
CA ALA A 164 8.83 0.87 -10.82
C ALA A 164 10.16 0.86 -10.06
N ILE A 165 10.18 0.29 -8.85
CA ILE A 165 11.41 0.07 -8.07
C ILE A 165 12.01 -1.27 -8.47
N LYS A 166 13.27 -1.27 -8.93
CA LYS A 166 13.93 -2.48 -9.42
C LYS A 166 14.09 -3.54 -8.33
N PRO A 167 13.99 -4.83 -8.68
CA PRO A 167 14.41 -5.91 -7.80
C PRO A 167 15.87 -5.74 -7.37
N GLY A 168 16.16 -6.00 -6.10
CA GLY A 168 17.51 -5.84 -5.56
C GLY A 168 17.54 -6.00 -4.04
N THR A 169 18.71 -5.87 -3.44
CA THR A 169 18.84 -5.87 -1.98
C THR A 169 18.02 -4.75 -1.35
N LEU A 170 17.63 -4.91 -0.10
CA LEU A 170 16.87 -3.89 0.64
C LEU A 170 17.56 -2.52 0.58
N LYS A 171 18.88 -2.49 0.77
CA LYS A 171 19.69 -1.27 0.70
C LYS A 171 19.64 -0.61 -0.69
N GLN A 172 19.71 -1.39 -1.76
CA GLN A 172 19.63 -0.85 -3.13
C GLN A 172 18.27 -0.23 -3.38
N ARG A 173 17.18 -0.92 -2.97
CA ARG A 173 15.81 -0.40 -3.16
C ARG A 173 15.53 0.86 -2.32
N VAL A 174 16.05 0.92 -1.09
CA VAL A 174 15.96 2.15 -0.27
C VAL A 174 16.69 3.31 -0.96
N ASN A 175 17.92 3.10 -1.42
CA ASN A 175 18.66 4.14 -2.12
C ASN A 175 17.92 4.61 -3.38
N GLU A 176 17.39 3.69 -4.20
CA GLU A 176 16.62 4.02 -5.40
C GLU A 176 15.39 4.88 -5.06
N VAL A 177 14.67 4.55 -4.00
CA VAL A 177 13.52 5.36 -3.51
C VAL A 177 13.98 6.78 -3.15
N LEU A 178 15.07 6.91 -2.39
CA LEU A 178 15.58 8.22 -1.97
C LEU A 178 16.11 9.04 -3.13
N ASP A 179 16.78 8.40 -4.09
CA ASP A 179 17.29 9.05 -5.31
C ASP A 179 16.15 9.60 -6.18
N ILE A 180 15.06 8.83 -6.36
CA ILE A 180 13.86 9.27 -7.09
C ILE A 180 13.26 10.52 -6.45
N LEU A 181 13.17 10.54 -5.11
CA LEU A 181 12.60 11.69 -4.40
C LEU A 181 13.48 12.94 -4.49
N ALA A 182 14.80 12.78 -4.46
CA ALA A 182 15.75 13.88 -4.60
C ALA A 182 15.74 14.50 -6.00
N GLN A 183 15.44 13.71 -7.05
CA GLN A 183 15.38 14.21 -8.44
C GLN A 183 14.05 14.94 -8.75
N ALA A 184 13.06 14.79 -7.91
CA ALA A 184 11.73 15.40 -8.09
C ALA A 184 11.58 16.72 -7.27
N GLU A 185 12.68 17.20 -6.68
CA GLU A 185 12.80 18.53 -6.05
C GLU A 185 13.30 19.57 -7.07
#